data_717b94e3f85df8a064ac31c8078a239c
#
_entry.id   717b94e3f85df8a064ac31c8078a239c
#
_cell.length_a   1.000
_cell.length_b   1.000
_cell.length_c   1.000
_cell.angle_alpha   90.00
_cell.angle_beta   90.00
_cell.angle_gamma   90.00
#
_symmetry.space_group_name_H-M   'P 1'
#
loop_
_entity.id
_entity.type
_entity.pdbx_description
1 polymer ?
#
loop_
_entity_poly.entity_id
_entity_poly.type
_entity_poly.pdbx_seq_one_letter_code
_entity_poly.pdbx_strand_id
1 'polypeptide(L)'
;GGLGEPQVTERVVNTILAEMDGLEELQSVVVIGATNRPNLIDPALLRPGRFDELIYVSVPDEAGRRRILEVHTARMPMGDDVDLASLARRTERFTGADLEDLVRRAGLSA
;
A
#
# COMPACT_ATOMS: atom_id res chain seq x y z
N GLY A 1 17.53 -8.94 18.77
CA GLY A 1 17.02 -9.82 17.85
C GLY A 1 17.62 -11.10 18.13
N GLY A 2 17.44 -11.73 17.77
CA GLY A 2 17.97 -12.73 18.06
C GLY A 2 18.09 -13.88 17.17
N LEU A 3 18.76 -14.80 17.69
CA LEU A 3 18.93 -16.06 17.02
C LEU A 3 17.61 -16.77 16.78
N GLY A 4 16.57 -16.44 17.55
CA GLY A 4 15.25 -17.02 17.38
C GLY A 4 14.41 -16.39 16.27
N GLU A 5 14.72 -15.18 15.84
CA GLU A 5 13.93 -14.47 14.85
C GLU A 5 13.82 -15.17 13.50
N PRO A 6 14.92 -15.68 12.91
CA PRO A 6 14.82 -16.40 11.63
C PRO A 6 13.94 -17.65 11.72
N GLN A 7 14.00 -18.36 12.83
CA GLN A 7 13.19 -19.56 13.05
C GLN A 7 11.72 -19.21 13.22
N VAL A 8 11.42 -18.13 13.95
CA VAL A 8 10.05 -17.65 14.14
C VAL A 8 9.47 -17.20 12.79
N THR A 9 10.25 -16.44 12.04
CA THR A 9 9.83 -15.97 10.72
C THR A 9 9.55 -17.15 9.80
N GLU A 10 10.42 -18.14 9.79
CA GLU A 10 10.26 -19.32 8.97
C GLU A 10 8.99 -20.11 9.34
N ARG A 11 8.69 -20.21 10.63
CA ARG A 11 7.45 -20.87 11.09
C ARG A 11 6.22 -20.12 10.62
N VAL A 12 6.26 -18.79 10.72
CA VAL A 12 5.13 -17.96 10.28
C VAL A 12 4.92 -18.14 8.78
N VAL A 13 5.99 -18.09 7.99
CA VAL A 13 5.90 -18.29 6.54
C VAL A 13 5.34 -19.67 6.23
N ASN A 14 5.84 -20.73 6.89
CA ASN A 14 5.35 -22.09 6.66
C ASN A 14 3.87 -22.24 7.03
N THR A 15 3.43 -21.60 8.10
CA THR A 15 2.03 -21.60 8.49
C THR A 15 1.16 -20.92 7.43
N ILE A 16 1.59 -19.77 6.93
CA ILE A 16 0.88 -19.04 5.88
C ILE A 16 0.79 -19.91 4.62
N LEU A 17 1.90 -20.54 4.23
CA LEU A 17 1.91 -21.40 3.05
C LEU A 17 0.93 -22.55 3.16
N ALA A 18 0.88 -23.20 4.33
CA ALA A 18 -0.03 -24.32 4.56
C ALA A 18 -1.49 -23.86 4.49
N GLU A 19 -1.80 -22.72 5.09
CA GLU A 19 -3.14 -22.17 5.07
C GLU A 19 -3.56 -21.76 3.65
N MET A 20 -2.64 -21.17 2.89
CA MET A 20 -2.93 -20.80 1.50
C MET A 20 -3.19 -22.02 0.62
N ASP A 21 -2.40 -23.07 0.78
CA ASP A 21 -2.59 -24.29 0.02
C ASP A 21 -3.97 -24.91 0.30
N GLY A 22 -4.42 -24.83 1.56
CA GLY A 22 -5.76 -25.26 1.92
C GLY A 22 -6.86 -24.40 1.30
N LEU A 23 -6.64 -23.10 1.20
CA LEU A 23 -7.61 -22.17 0.60
C LEU A 23 -7.74 -22.38 -0.91
N GLU A 24 -6.66 -22.77 -1.59
CA GLU A 24 -6.68 -23.01 -3.02
C GLU A 24 -7.72 -24.05 -3.40
N GLU A 25 -7.93 -25.06 -2.56
CA GLU A 25 -8.92 -26.11 -2.80
C GLU A 25 -10.35 -25.58 -2.83
N LEU A 26 -10.60 -24.41 -2.22
CA LEU A 26 -11.94 -23.83 -2.17
C LEU A 26 -12.36 -23.14 -3.46
N GLN A 27 -11.44 -22.84 -4.36
CA GLN A 27 -11.64 -22.29 -5.71
C GLN A 27 -12.36 -20.95 -5.82
N SER A 28 -13.06 -20.52 -4.79
CA SER A 28 -13.78 -19.25 -4.82
C SER A 28 -13.18 -18.20 -3.86
N VAL A 29 -11.97 -18.45 -3.36
CA VAL A 29 -11.29 -17.56 -2.44
C VAL A 29 -10.12 -16.90 -3.15
N VAL A 30 -10.03 -15.58 -3.02
CA VAL A 30 -8.89 -14.79 -3.50
C VAL A 30 -8.14 -14.26 -2.29
N VAL A 31 -6.84 -14.47 -2.27
CA VAL A 31 -5.98 -13.98 -1.19
C VAL A 31 -5.15 -12.81 -1.71
N ILE A 32 -5.22 -11.69 -1.03
CA ILE A 32 -4.48 -10.50 -1.42
C ILE A 32 -3.51 -10.15 -0.29
N GLY A 33 -2.24 -10.01 -0.65
CA GLY A 33 -1.21 -9.54 0.27
C GLY A 33 -0.66 -8.20 -0.20
N ALA A 34 -0.16 -7.41 0.72
CA ALA A 34 0.46 -6.14 0.40
C ALA A 34 1.77 -5.99 1.17
N THR A 35 2.76 -5.40 0.52
CA THR A 35 4.05 -5.11 1.15
C THR A 35 4.66 -3.87 0.54
N ASN A 36 5.41 -3.13 1.35
CA ASN A 36 6.25 -2.05 0.88
C ASN A 36 7.70 -2.51 0.64
N ARG A 37 7.97 -3.80 0.84
CA ARG A 37 9.31 -4.37 0.67
C ARG A 37 9.26 -5.64 -0.18
N PRO A 38 9.00 -5.51 -1.47
CA PRO A 38 8.86 -6.69 -2.33
C PRO A 38 10.13 -7.52 -2.42
N ASN A 39 11.29 -6.92 -2.22
CA ASN A 39 12.57 -7.63 -2.25
C ASN A 39 12.80 -8.53 -1.04
N LEU A 40 11.99 -8.40 0.00
CA LEU A 40 12.10 -9.21 1.22
C LEU A 40 11.07 -10.34 1.29
N ILE A 41 10.21 -10.47 0.27
CA ILE A 41 9.22 -11.54 0.24
C ILE A 41 9.92 -12.87 -0.01
N ASP A 42 9.57 -13.87 0.80
CA ASP A 42 10.08 -15.22 0.58
C ASP A 42 9.60 -15.73 -0.79
N PRO A 43 10.54 -16.19 -1.66
CA PRO A 43 10.15 -16.68 -2.98
C PRO A 43 9.12 -17.82 -2.96
N ALA A 44 9.06 -18.58 -1.88
CA ALA A 44 8.07 -19.65 -1.74
C ALA A 44 6.63 -19.11 -1.76
N LEU A 45 6.41 -17.87 -1.33
CA LEU A 45 5.09 -17.24 -1.35
C LEU A 45 4.67 -16.85 -2.76
N LEU A 46 5.60 -16.77 -3.70
CA LEU A 46 5.34 -16.32 -5.07
C LEU A 46 5.16 -17.48 -6.05
N ARG A 47 5.15 -18.71 -5.58
CA ARG A 47 4.94 -19.88 -6.44
C ARG A 47 3.49 -19.96 -6.91
N PRO A 48 3.26 -20.63 -8.05
CA PRO A 48 1.89 -20.84 -8.55
C PRO A 48 0.99 -21.46 -7.49
N GLY A 49 -0.26 -21.01 -7.44
CA GLY A 49 -1.21 -21.45 -6.43
C GLY A 49 -1.15 -20.68 -5.13
N ARG A 50 -0.19 -19.76 -5.01
CA ARG A 50 -0.04 -18.85 -3.86
C ARG A 50 -0.22 -17.44 -4.35
N PHE A 51 0.68 -16.51 -4.01
CA PHE A 51 0.64 -15.17 -4.58
C PHE A 51 1.26 -15.20 -5.98
N ASP A 52 0.49 -15.60 -6.95
CA ASP A 52 0.97 -15.83 -8.31
C ASP A 52 0.79 -14.63 -9.24
N GLU A 53 0.08 -13.61 -8.80
CA GLU A 53 -0.06 -12.36 -9.54
C GLU A 53 0.56 -11.22 -8.74
N LEU A 54 1.51 -10.55 -9.34
CA LEU A 54 2.22 -9.44 -8.71
C LEU A 54 1.78 -8.13 -9.35
N ILE A 55 1.27 -7.23 -8.54
CA ILE A 55 0.89 -5.90 -9.00
C ILE A 55 1.78 -4.89 -8.29
N TYR A 56 2.53 -4.14 -9.06
CA TYR A 56 3.38 -3.07 -8.53
C TYR A 56 2.58 -1.77 -8.50
N VAL A 57 2.45 -1.21 -7.30
CA VAL A 57 1.78 0.07 -7.12
C VAL A 57 2.87 1.13 -6.95
N SER A 58 3.08 1.91 -8.00
CA SER A 58 4.11 2.93 -8.00
C SER A 58 3.69 4.18 -7.23
N VAL A 59 4.68 5.00 -6.87
CA VAL A 59 4.42 6.33 -6.35
C VAL A 59 3.64 7.11 -7.41
N PRO A 60 2.56 7.82 -7.05
CA PRO A 60 1.73 8.51 -8.04
C PRO A 60 2.50 9.65 -8.72
N ASP A 61 2.20 9.86 -10.00
CA ASP A 61 2.70 11.01 -10.76
C ASP A 61 1.92 12.27 -10.37
N GLU A 62 2.23 13.38 -11.02
CA GLU A 62 1.58 14.66 -10.72
C GLU A 62 0.05 14.58 -10.88
N ALA A 63 -0.40 14.00 -11.98
CA ALA A 63 -1.84 13.86 -12.22
C ALA A 63 -2.49 12.96 -11.17
N GLY A 64 -1.82 11.88 -10.81
CA GLY A 64 -2.28 10.99 -9.74
C GLY A 64 -2.34 11.69 -8.39
N ARG A 65 -1.33 12.49 -8.05
CA ARG A 65 -1.32 13.26 -6.82
C ARG A 65 -2.47 14.26 -6.76
N ARG A 66 -2.73 14.92 -7.87
CA ARG A 66 -3.85 15.86 -7.95
C ARG A 66 -5.18 15.15 -7.67
N ARG A 67 -5.38 13.97 -8.28
CA ARG A 67 -6.60 13.18 -8.04
C ARG A 67 -6.73 12.74 -6.58
N ILE A 68 -5.64 12.33 -5.96
CA ILE A 68 -5.63 11.95 -4.55
C ILE A 68 -6.01 13.16 -3.68
N LEU A 69 -5.44 14.31 -3.97
CA LEU A 69 -5.78 15.53 -3.24
C LEU A 69 -7.25 15.89 -3.42
N GLU A 70 -7.79 15.76 -4.63
CA GLU A 70 -9.20 16.00 -4.90
C GLU A 70 -10.10 15.09 -4.06
N VAL A 71 -9.76 13.81 -3.97
CA VAL A 71 -10.53 12.84 -3.20
C VAL A 71 -10.55 13.20 -1.71
N HIS A 72 -9.39 13.52 -1.15
CA HIS A 72 -9.28 13.78 0.28
C HIS A 72 -9.79 15.16 0.69
N THR A 73 -9.92 16.09 -0.25
CA THR A 73 -10.44 17.44 0.02
C THR A 73 -11.90 17.62 -0.40
N ALA A 74 -12.53 16.60 -0.95
CA ALA A 74 -13.87 16.70 -1.54
C ALA A 74 -14.92 17.20 -0.55
N ARG A 75 -14.76 16.93 0.74
CA ARG A 75 -15.71 17.33 1.78
C ARG A 75 -15.18 18.42 2.70
N MET A 76 -14.06 19.02 2.33
CA MET A 76 -13.44 20.07 3.13
C MET A 76 -13.78 21.43 2.55
N PRO A 77 -14.09 22.44 3.39
CA PRO A 77 -14.19 23.80 2.89
C PRO A 77 -12.80 24.26 2.46
N MET A 78 -12.71 24.76 1.23
CA MET A 78 -11.46 25.20 0.62
C MET A 78 -11.46 26.70 0.45
N GLY A 79 -10.35 27.33 0.81
CA GLY A 79 -10.16 28.76 0.51
C GLY A 79 -9.96 28.98 -0.98
N ASP A 80 -10.27 30.17 -1.44
CA ASP A 80 -10.12 30.52 -2.86
C ASP A 80 -8.66 30.51 -3.32
N ASP A 81 -7.74 30.60 -2.38
CA ASP A 81 -6.31 30.59 -2.67
C ASP A 81 -5.71 29.19 -2.78
N VAL A 82 -6.50 28.15 -2.54
CA VAL A 82 -6.02 26.78 -2.64
C VAL A 82 -6.06 26.29 -4.07
N ASP A 83 -4.91 25.90 -4.59
CA ASP A 83 -4.76 25.38 -5.94
C ASP A 83 -4.18 23.96 -5.87
N LEU A 84 -5.04 22.98 -6.08
CA LEU A 84 -4.64 21.57 -6.01
C LEU A 84 -3.63 21.20 -7.10
N ALA A 85 -3.70 21.84 -8.26
CA ALA A 85 -2.73 21.60 -9.31
C ALA A 85 -1.33 22.05 -8.87
N SER A 86 -1.23 23.19 -8.21
CA SER A 86 0.03 23.68 -7.67
C SER A 86 0.56 22.77 -6.56
N LEU A 87 -0.31 22.31 -5.67
CA LEU A 87 0.07 21.37 -4.62
C LEU A 87 0.57 20.05 -5.21
N ALA A 88 -0.06 19.57 -6.27
CA ALA A 88 0.36 18.34 -6.94
C ALA A 88 1.78 18.49 -7.50
N ARG A 89 2.11 19.66 -8.06
CA ARG A 89 3.46 19.92 -8.56
C ARG A 89 4.49 19.98 -7.43
N ARG A 90 4.10 20.48 -6.26
CA ARG A 90 5.00 20.71 -5.12
C ARG A 90 5.18 19.49 -4.24
N THR A 91 4.44 18.44 -4.46
CA THR A 91 4.46 17.22 -3.65
C THR A 91 5.13 16.07 -4.39
N GLU A 92 6.13 16.37 -5.20
CA GLU A 92 6.88 15.36 -5.93
C GLU A 92 7.38 14.27 -4.98
N ARG A 93 7.22 13.01 -5.39
CA ARG A 93 7.57 11.81 -4.62
C ARG A 93 6.68 11.50 -3.41
N PHE A 94 5.65 12.30 -3.18
CA PHE A 94 4.69 11.96 -2.13
C PHE A 94 3.89 10.72 -2.51
N THR A 95 3.69 9.84 -1.53
CA THR A 95 2.78 8.69 -1.66
C THR A 95 1.35 9.12 -1.38
N GLY A 96 0.39 8.21 -1.66
CA GLY A 96 -1.01 8.46 -1.28
C GLY A 96 -1.16 8.73 0.21
N ALA A 97 -0.45 7.97 1.05
CA ALA A 97 -0.48 8.17 2.50
C ALA A 97 0.09 9.52 2.91
N ASP A 98 1.17 9.96 2.25
CA ASP A 98 1.76 11.27 2.52
C ASP A 98 0.78 12.39 2.20
N LEU A 99 0.06 12.27 1.09
CA LEU A 99 -0.91 13.28 0.64
C LEU A 99 -2.12 13.31 1.57
N GLU A 100 -2.60 12.15 2.00
CA GLU A 100 -3.69 12.07 2.97
C GLU A 100 -3.28 12.75 4.28
N ASP A 101 -2.07 12.49 4.74
CA ASP A 101 -1.54 13.10 5.96
C ASP A 101 -1.42 14.62 5.81
N LEU A 102 -0.96 15.09 4.67
CA LEU A 102 -0.88 16.52 4.37
C LEU A 102 -2.25 17.19 4.48
N VAL A 103 -3.27 16.60 3.87
CA VAL A 103 -4.64 17.13 3.91
C VAL A 103 -5.17 17.11 5.34
N ARG A 104 -4.95 16.03 6.08
CA ARG A 104 -5.39 15.91 7.46
C ARG A 104 -4.77 16.98 8.35
N ARG A 105 -3.46 17.19 8.21
CA ARG A 105 -2.76 18.22 8.99
C ARG A 105 -3.23 19.62 8.66
N ALA A 106 -3.47 19.90 7.38
CA ALA A 106 -4.01 21.18 6.95
C ALA A 106 -5.41 21.43 7.54
N GLY A 107 -6.26 20.41 7.55
CA GLY A 107 -7.58 20.49 8.14
C GLY A 107 -7.55 20.74 9.65
N LEU A 108 -6.61 20.11 10.35
CA LEU A 108 -6.44 20.33 11.80
C LEU A 108 -5.88 21.71 12.12
N SER A 109 -5.12 22.31 11.20
CA SER A 109 -4.52 23.64 11.39
C SER A 109 -5.48 24.76 11.06
N ALA A 110 -6.52 24.46 10.32
CA ALA A 110 -7.56 25.43 9.97
C ALA A 110 -8.59 25.56 11.12
#